data_5ad41344fd8f3e975b5ec3da515965ea
#
_entry.id   5ad41344fd8f3e975b5ec3da515965ea
#
_cell.length_a   1.000
_cell.length_b   1.000
_cell.length_c   1.000
_cell.angle_alpha   90.00
_cell.angle_beta   90.00
_cell.angle_gamma   90.00
#
_symmetry.space_group_name_H-M   'P 1'
#
loop_
_entity.id
_entity.type
_entity.pdbx_description
1 polymer ?
#
loop_
_entity_poly.entity_id
_entity_poly.type
_entity_poly.pdbx_seq_one_letter_code
_entity_poly.pdbx_strand_id
1 'polypeptide(L)'
;SEMCIRDRHYVGSLRRRVELQNSGLYDKTFVFIADAQALTDNMENPEKVRQNVIEVALDYLACGLDPTKSTIFIQSQIPELCELTFYYMDLVTVSRLQRNPTVKTEIQMRNFETSIPVGFFTYPISQAADITAFKATTVPVGEDQLPMIEQTREIVRKFNGIYDEVLVEPEVLLPDNAACMRLPGIDGKQKMSKSLGNCIYLSDTEEDVHAKIMEMYTDPLHIKVSDPGHIEGNTVFTYLDAFSRPEHFEEYMPDYANLDELKEHYRKGGLGDVKIKRFLNNVMQEELSPIRARRAEFEKDIPEVYNILKKGSDVARETAAQTLSEVKRAMKIDYFEDQDLIRTQSERYAQK
;
A
#
# COMPACT_ATOMS: atom_id res chain seq x y z
N SER A 1 11.02 -0.96 2.72
CA SER A 1 10.30 -2.11 3.27
C SER A 1 10.48 -2.16 4.78
N GLU A 2 9.41 -2.06 5.51
CA GLU A 2 9.40 -1.96 6.97
C GLU A 2 8.89 -3.26 7.55
N MET A 3 9.54 -3.78 8.59
CA MET A 3 9.25 -5.09 9.18
C MET A 3 7.87 -5.20 9.82
N CYS A 4 7.15 -4.10 10.02
CA CYS A 4 5.81 -4.07 10.59
C CYS A 4 5.02 -2.97 9.92
N ILE A 5 3.73 -3.19 9.75
CA ILE A 5 2.82 -2.18 9.25
C ILE A 5 2.54 -1.20 10.38
N ARG A 6 2.62 0.09 10.07
CA ARG A 6 2.30 1.19 10.97
C ARG A 6 0.82 1.55 10.85
N ASP A 7 0.29 2.15 11.89
CA ASP A 7 -1.05 2.73 11.94
C ASP A 7 -1.38 3.59 10.71
N ARG A 8 -0.43 4.39 10.23
CA ARG A 8 -0.57 5.18 8.99
C ARG A 8 -0.84 4.32 7.76
N HIS A 9 -0.15 3.18 7.59
CA HIS A 9 -0.37 2.28 6.46
C HIS A 9 -1.70 1.54 6.60
N TYR A 10 -2.07 1.21 7.84
CA TYR A 10 -3.35 0.62 8.12
C TYR A 10 -4.49 1.54 7.69
N VAL A 11 -4.54 2.75 8.25
CA VAL A 11 -5.62 3.72 7.97
C VAL A 11 -5.59 4.23 6.53
N GLY A 12 -4.41 4.52 6.01
CA GLY A 12 -4.24 5.09 4.67
C GLY A 12 -4.44 4.10 3.52
N SER A 13 -4.36 2.79 3.80
CA SER A 13 -4.37 1.78 2.74
C SER A 13 -5.09 0.48 3.11
N LEU A 14 -4.67 -0.23 4.18
CA LEU A 14 -5.16 -1.58 4.44
C LEU A 14 -6.63 -1.61 4.83
N ARG A 15 -7.07 -0.71 5.71
CA ARG A 15 -8.48 -0.61 6.10
C ARG A 15 -9.38 -0.47 4.87
N ARG A 16 -9.01 0.40 3.93
CA ARG A 16 -9.75 0.58 2.69
C ARG A 16 -9.78 -0.68 1.82
N ARG A 17 -8.68 -1.42 1.75
CA ARG A 17 -8.62 -2.70 1.01
C ARG A 17 -9.57 -3.74 1.60
N VAL A 18 -9.64 -3.84 2.93
CA VAL A 18 -10.58 -4.72 3.63
C VAL A 18 -12.03 -4.29 3.38
N GLU A 19 -12.32 -2.99 3.41
CA GLU A 19 -13.64 -2.46 3.07
C GLU A 19 -14.04 -2.82 1.63
N LEU A 20 -13.14 -2.62 0.67
CA LEU A 20 -13.37 -2.97 -0.74
C LEU A 20 -13.58 -4.47 -0.94
N GLN A 21 -12.76 -5.31 -0.28
CA GLN A 21 -12.93 -6.76 -0.26
C GLN A 21 -14.34 -7.16 0.20
N ASN A 22 -14.87 -6.49 1.22
CA ASN A 22 -16.16 -6.82 1.82
C ASN A 22 -17.35 -6.10 1.18
N SER A 23 -17.10 -5.14 0.29
CA SER A 23 -18.15 -4.33 -0.36
C SER A 23 -19.00 -5.11 -1.36
N GLY A 24 -18.48 -6.21 -1.91
CA GLY A 24 -19.12 -6.94 -2.99
C GLY A 24 -19.13 -6.23 -4.36
N LEU A 25 -18.38 -5.12 -4.47
CA LEU A 25 -18.30 -4.33 -5.71
C LEU A 25 -17.33 -4.93 -6.74
N TYR A 26 -16.44 -5.80 -6.32
CA TYR A 26 -15.39 -6.38 -7.16
C TYR A 26 -15.42 -7.89 -7.13
N ASP A 27 -15.38 -8.53 -8.29
CA ASP A 27 -15.40 -9.99 -8.44
C ASP A 27 -14.10 -10.64 -7.94
N LYS A 28 -12.98 -9.93 -8.08
CA LYS A 28 -11.65 -10.41 -7.69
C LYS A 28 -10.84 -9.29 -7.07
N THR A 29 -10.17 -9.59 -5.99
CA THR A 29 -9.23 -8.68 -5.32
C THR A 29 -7.86 -9.35 -5.23
N PHE A 30 -6.84 -8.68 -5.76
CA PHE A 30 -5.46 -9.13 -5.72
C PHE A 30 -4.65 -8.22 -4.79
N VAL A 31 -3.99 -8.80 -3.80
CA VAL A 31 -3.15 -8.07 -2.84
C VAL A 31 -1.80 -8.78 -2.73
N PHE A 32 -0.73 -8.11 -3.07
CA PHE A 32 0.59 -8.73 -3.06
C PHE A 32 1.55 -8.11 -2.06
N ILE A 33 2.54 -8.91 -1.69
CA ILE A 33 3.69 -8.49 -0.91
C ILE A 33 4.82 -8.22 -1.89
N ALA A 34 5.22 -6.96 -2.02
CA ALA A 34 6.15 -6.47 -3.02
C ALA A 34 7.62 -6.73 -2.62
N ASP A 35 8.01 -7.99 -2.46
CA ASP A 35 9.35 -8.39 -2.06
C ASP A 35 10.41 -8.11 -3.14
N ALA A 36 10.11 -8.38 -4.41
CA ALA A 36 11.00 -8.07 -5.52
C ALA A 36 11.24 -6.55 -5.66
N GLN A 37 10.18 -5.74 -5.52
CA GLN A 37 10.29 -4.28 -5.50
C GLN A 37 11.10 -3.80 -4.29
N ALA A 38 10.93 -4.43 -3.13
CA ALA A 38 11.67 -4.08 -1.92
C ALA A 38 13.19 -4.30 -2.06
N LEU A 39 13.65 -5.20 -2.92
CA LEU A 39 15.06 -5.42 -3.20
C LEU A 39 15.72 -4.22 -3.87
N THR A 40 15.01 -3.37 -4.61
CA THR A 40 15.58 -2.15 -5.21
C THR A 40 16.21 -1.22 -4.17
N ASP A 41 15.70 -1.27 -2.94
CA ASP A 41 16.15 -0.48 -1.80
C ASP A 41 16.98 -1.27 -0.77
N ASN A 42 16.96 -2.61 -0.85
CA ASN A 42 17.52 -3.49 0.17
C ASN A 42 18.33 -4.63 -0.45
N MET A 43 18.95 -4.41 -1.60
CA MET A 43 19.69 -5.46 -2.33
C MET A 43 20.83 -6.04 -1.50
N GLU A 44 21.48 -5.25 -0.66
CA GLU A 44 22.58 -5.67 0.21
C GLU A 44 22.09 -6.46 1.45
N ASN A 45 20.80 -6.48 1.73
CA ASN A 45 20.23 -7.17 2.89
C ASN A 45 18.99 -8.00 2.53
N PRO A 46 19.13 -9.09 1.77
CA PRO A 46 18.01 -9.92 1.32
C PRO A 46 17.32 -10.64 2.49
N GLU A 47 18.01 -10.93 3.57
CA GLU A 47 17.41 -11.56 4.74
C GLU A 47 16.37 -10.65 5.43
N LYS A 48 16.62 -9.35 5.44
CA LYS A 48 15.64 -8.37 5.90
C LYS A 48 14.36 -8.41 5.04
N VAL A 49 14.49 -8.54 3.72
CA VAL A 49 13.32 -8.65 2.83
C VAL A 49 12.57 -9.94 3.08
N ARG A 50 13.30 -11.07 3.23
CA ARG A 50 12.71 -12.37 3.54
C ARG A 50 11.90 -12.34 4.85
N GLN A 51 12.45 -11.79 5.92
CA GLN A 51 11.74 -11.64 7.19
C GLN A 51 10.51 -10.74 7.06
N ASN A 52 10.60 -9.68 6.28
CA ASN A 52 9.49 -8.77 6.06
C ASN A 52 8.29 -9.41 5.35
N VAL A 53 8.49 -10.41 4.52
CA VAL A 53 7.40 -11.10 3.83
C VAL A 53 6.41 -11.70 4.82
N ILE A 54 6.91 -12.43 5.82
CA ILE A 54 6.04 -13.06 6.82
C ILE A 54 5.39 -12.03 7.75
N GLU A 55 6.14 -11.00 8.15
CA GLU A 55 5.60 -9.93 9.00
C GLU A 55 4.44 -9.19 8.32
N VAL A 56 4.61 -8.85 7.03
CA VAL A 56 3.55 -8.19 6.24
C VAL A 56 2.36 -9.13 6.02
N ALA A 57 2.60 -10.42 5.78
CA ALA A 57 1.52 -11.39 5.64
C ALA A 57 0.67 -11.50 6.91
N LEU A 58 1.32 -11.59 8.07
CA LEU A 58 0.65 -11.61 9.37
C LEU A 58 -0.20 -10.35 9.58
N ASP A 59 0.37 -9.18 9.27
CA ASP A 59 -0.35 -7.91 9.39
C ASP A 59 -1.55 -7.82 8.43
N TYR A 60 -1.41 -8.30 7.18
CA TYR A 60 -2.51 -8.32 6.21
C TYR A 60 -3.68 -9.17 6.71
N LEU A 61 -3.40 -10.38 7.17
CA LEU A 61 -4.40 -11.29 7.71
C LEU A 61 -5.02 -10.75 9.01
N ALA A 62 -4.18 -10.19 9.88
CA ALA A 62 -4.63 -9.57 11.14
C ALA A 62 -5.56 -8.38 10.91
N CYS A 63 -5.29 -7.56 9.89
CA CYS A 63 -6.15 -6.44 9.52
C CYS A 63 -7.49 -6.86 8.90
N GLY A 64 -7.66 -8.14 8.55
CA GLY A 64 -8.92 -8.69 8.06
C GLY A 64 -8.96 -8.96 6.54
N LEU A 65 -7.80 -8.97 5.86
CA LEU A 65 -7.74 -9.53 4.52
C LEU A 65 -8.01 -11.04 4.60
N ASP A 66 -9.07 -11.47 3.94
CA ASP A 66 -9.59 -12.83 3.94
C ASP A 66 -9.11 -13.60 2.71
N PRO A 67 -8.29 -14.65 2.87
CA PRO A 67 -7.76 -15.41 1.73
C PRO A 67 -8.85 -16.17 0.93
N THR A 68 -10.08 -16.24 1.46
CA THR A 68 -11.23 -16.82 0.72
C THR A 68 -11.89 -15.79 -0.21
N LYS A 69 -11.64 -14.49 0.01
CA LYS A 69 -12.21 -13.37 -0.76
C LYS A 69 -11.17 -12.64 -1.59
N SER A 70 -9.94 -12.59 -1.11
CA SER A 70 -8.82 -11.88 -1.74
C SER A 70 -7.68 -12.85 -2.05
N THR A 71 -7.08 -12.72 -3.22
CA THR A 71 -5.86 -13.44 -3.59
C THR A 71 -4.66 -12.72 -3.00
N ILE A 72 -4.07 -13.27 -1.93
CA ILE A 72 -2.90 -12.72 -1.25
C ILE A 72 -1.66 -13.50 -1.71
N PHE A 73 -0.67 -12.82 -2.29
CA PHE A 73 0.47 -13.49 -2.92
C PHE A 73 1.78 -12.72 -2.76
N ILE A 74 2.88 -13.37 -3.13
CA ILE A 74 4.24 -12.79 -3.10
C ILE A 74 4.64 -12.44 -4.53
N GLN A 75 5.05 -11.19 -4.76
CA GLN A 75 5.37 -10.64 -6.09
C GLN A 75 6.43 -11.47 -6.84
N SER A 76 7.52 -11.85 -6.15
CA SER A 76 8.60 -12.63 -6.77
C SER A 76 8.20 -14.04 -7.20
N GLN A 77 7.05 -14.54 -6.77
CA GLN A 77 6.54 -15.85 -7.18
C GLN A 77 5.81 -15.81 -8.52
N ILE A 78 5.68 -14.63 -9.13
CA ILE A 78 5.01 -14.40 -10.42
C ILE A 78 6.04 -13.92 -11.45
N PRO A 79 6.82 -14.83 -12.07
CA PRO A 79 7.86 -14.47 -13.03
C PRO A 79 7.32 -13.74 -14.26
N GLU A 80 6.06 -13.94 -14.59
CA GLU A 80 5.34 -13.27 -15.69
C GLU A 80 5.37 -11.75 -15.56
N LEU A 81 5.45 -11.20 -14.33
CA LEU A 81 5.59 -9.76 -14.08
C LEU A 81 6.93 -9.22 -14.60
N CYS A 82 8.00 -10.00 -14.49
CA CYS A 82 9.31 -9.61 -15.00
C CYS A 82 9.31 -9.60 -16.54
N GLU A 83 8.67 -10.59 -17.17
CA GLU A 83 8.57 -10.67 -18.63
C GLU A 83 7.72 -9.52 -19.19
N LEU A 84 6.56 -9.23 -18.59
CA LEU A 84 5.73 -8.06 -18.94
C LEU A 84 6.51 -6.74 -18.76
N THR A 85 7.25 -6.58 -17.67
CA THR A 85 8.09 -5.41 -17.42
C THR A 85 9.10 -5.21 -18.55
N PHE A 86 9.73 -6.27 -19.02
CA PHE A 86 10.68 -6.22 -20.12
C PHE A 86 10.02 -5.70 -21.40
N TYR A 87 8.86 -6.23 -21.78
CA TYR A 87 8.13 -5.77 -22.97
C TYR A 87 7.66 -4.31 -22.83
N TYR A 88 7.25 -3.89 -21.64
CA TYR A 88 6.84 -2.51 -21.41
C TYR A 88 8.00 -1.51 -21.45
N MET A 89 9.25 -1.94 -21.21
CA MET A 89 10.44 -1.09 -21.39
C MET A 89 10.58 -0.58 -22.81
N ASP A 90 10.13 -1.33 -23.81
CA ASP A 90 10.15 -0.91 -25.21
C ASP A 90 9.13 0.22 -25.52
N LEU A 91 8.17 0.42 -24.63
CA LEU A 91 7.11 1.41 -24.77
C LEU A 91 7.41 2.74 -24.05
N VAL A 92 8.43 2.78 -23.19
CA VAL A 92 8.73 3.93 -22.32
C VAL A 92 10.13 4.46 -22.61
N THR A 93 10.27 5.76 -22.81
CA THR A 93 11.58 6.38 -23.00
C THR A 93 12.24 6.77 -21.68
N VAL A 94 13.56 6.79 -21.64
CA VAL A 94 14.35 7.27 -20.49
C VAL A 94 13.91 8.70 -20.09
N SER A 95 13.73 9.58 -21.05
CA SER A 95 13.30 10.96 -20.79
C SER A 95 11.89 11.03 -20.18
N ARG A 96 11.01 10.06 -20.48
CA ARG A 96 9.68 10.00 -19.84
C ARG A 96 9.78 9.60 -18.38
N LEU A 97 10.62 8.61 -18.04
CA LEU A 97 10.88 8.21 -16.66
C LEU A 97 11.51 9.36 -15.85
N GLN A 98 12.48 10.06 -16.40
CA GLN A 98 13.11 11.22 -15.74
C GLN A 98 12.13 12.35 -15.44
N ARG A 99 11.07 12.50 -16.21
CA ARG A 99 10.00 13.51 -15.98
C ARG A 99 8.91 13.05 -15.02
N ASN A 100 8.89 11.78 -14.60
CA ASN A 100 7.94 11.33 -13.61
C ASN A 100 8.20 12.04 -12.27
N PRO A 101 7.21 12.80 -11.72
CA PRO A 101 7.44 13.62 -10.52
C PRO A 101 7.86 12.80 -9.31
N THR A 102 7.30 11.61 -9.13
CA THR A 102 7.64 10.74 -7.99
C THR A 102 9.06 10.23 -8.09
N VAL A 103 9.48 9.72 -9.27
CA VAL A 103 10.85 9.28 -9.53
C VAL A 103 11.84 10.41 -9.30
N LYS A 104 11.53 11.62 -9.81
CA LYS A 104 12.38 12.80 -9.66
C LYS A 104 12.59 13.16 -8.19
N THR A 105 11.52 13.18 -7.41
CA THR A 105 11.58 13.50 -5.99
C THR A 105 12.37 12.46 -5.21
N GLU A 106 12.18 11.18 -5.50
CA GLU A 106 12.89 10.09 -4.82
C GLU A 106 14.39 10.06 -5.16
N ILE A 107 14.77 10.35 -6.40
CA ILE A 107 16.18 10.49 -6.79
C ILE A 107 16.86 11.59 -5.97
N GLN A 108 16.19 12.74 -5.80
CA GLN A 108 16.70 13.85 -5.00
C GLN A 108 16.82 13.48 -3.51
N MET A 109 15.80 12.82 -2.95
CA MET A 109 15.79 12.42 -1.54
C MET A 109 16.88 11.40 -1.19
N ARG A 110 17.29 10.56 -2.15
CA ARG A 110 18.27 9.49 -1.94
C ARG A 110 19.69 9.88 -2.29
N ASN A 111 19.92 11.11 -2.74
CA ASN A 111 21.23 11.61 -3.19
C ASN A 111 21.92 10.70 -4.24
N PHE A 112 21.13 10.09 -5.13
CA PHE A 112 21.70 9.24 -6.19
C PHE A 112 22.47 10.03 -7.26
N GLU A 113 22.32 11.34 -7.32
CA GLU A 113 22.89 12.36 -8.22
C GLU A 113 23.40 11.84 -9.58
N THR A 114 24.42 11.01 -9.60
CA THR A 114 25.07 10.49 -10.83
C THR A 114 25.03 8.97 -10.97
N SER A 115 24.61 8.22 -9.94
CA SER A 115 24.66 6.77 -9.92
C SER A 115 23.31 6.17 -9.52
N ILE A 116 22.32 6.26 -10.43
CA ILE A 116 20.98 5.73 -10.20
C ILE A 116 20.96 4.24 -10.57
N PRO A 117 20.62 3.34 -9.66
CA PRO A 117 20.41 1.93 -10.00
C PRO A 117 19.30 1.76 -11.04
N VAL A 118 19.53 0.94 -12.07
CA VAL A 118 18.54 0.73 -13.14
C VAL A 118 17.21 0.21 -12.61
N GLY A 119 17.24 -0.76 -11.68
CA GLY A 119 16.02 -1.28 -11.06
C GLY A 119 15.21 -0.22 -10.32
N PHE A 120 15.90 0.71 -9.64
CA PHE A 120 15.25 1.87 -9.02
C PHE A 120 14.66 2.82 -10.07
N PHE A 121 15.37 3.06 -11.16
CA PHE A 121 14.92 3.98 -12.21
C PHE A 121 13.72 3.44 -13.00
N THR A 122 13.65 2.12 -13.19
CA THR A 122 12.62 1.46 -14.01
C THR A 122 11.42 0.94 -13.23
N TYR A 123 11.36 1.09 -11.90
CA TYR A 123 10.26 0.56 -11.10
C TYR A 123 8.86 1.04 -11.51
N PRO A 124 8.64 2.24 -12.10
CA PRO A 124 7.31 2.62 -12.58
C PRO A 124 6.79 1.70 -13.69
N ILE A 125 7.71 1.10 -14.48
CA ILE A 125 7.36 0.14 -15.52
C ILE A 125 6.99 -1.20 -14.89
N SER A 126 7.74 -1.67 -13.88
CA SER A 126 7.39 -2.89 -13.16
C SER A 126 6.06 -2.75 -12.39
N GLN A 127 5.77 -1.58 -11.84
CA GLN A 127 4.48 -1.30 -11.22
C GLN A 127 3.33 -1.35 -12.23
N ALA A 128 3.55 -0.92 -13.46
CA ALA A 128 2.56 -1.08 -14.53
C ALA A 128 2.29 -2.56 -14.83
N ALA A 129 3.32 -3.42 -14.81
CA ALA A 129 3.15 -4.86 -14.95
C ALA A 129 2.37 -5.47 -13.77
N ASP A 130 2.65 -5.06 -12.53
CA ASP A 130 1.91 -5.48 -11.34
C ASP A 130 0.40 -5.19 -11.42
N ILE A 131 0.01 -4.13 -12.13
CA ILE A 131 -1.39 -3.74 -12.31
C ILE A 131 -2.02 -4.45 -13.50
N THR A 132 -1.36 -4.41 -14.64
CA THR A 132 -1.94 -4.88 -15.91
C THR A 132 -1.95 -6.39 -16.07
N ALA A 133 -1.04 -7.11 -15.40
CA ALA A 133 -1.03 -8.58 -15.39
C ALA A 133 -2.36 -9.18 -14.88
N PHE A 134 -3.03 -8.48 -14.00
CA PHE A 134 -4.31 -8.88 -13.41
C PHE A 134 -5.50 -8.18 -14.08
N LYS A 135 -5.27 -7.40 -15.14
CA LYS A 135 -6.29 -6.57 -15.81
C LYS A 135 -7.10 -5.73 -14.80
N ALA A 136 -6.39 -5.16 -13.82
CA ALA A 136 -7.01 -4.41 -12.75
C ALA A 136 -7.79 -3.22 -13.31
N THR A 137 -9.08 -3.16 -13.00
CA THR A 137 -9.96 -2.05 -13.38
C THR A 137 -9.87 -0.90 -12.39
N THR A 138 -9.57 -1.19 -11.12
CA THR A 138 -9.53 -0.21 -10.04
C THR A 138 -8.31 -0.45 -9.15
N VAL A 139 -7.56 0.61 -8.86
CA VAL A 139 -6.38 0.56 -7.99
C VAL A 139 -6.53 1.58 -6.86
N PRO A 140 -6.68 1.13 -5.60
CA PRO A 140 -6.70 2.03 -4.45
C PRO A 140 -5.29 2.52 -4.15
N VAL A 141 -5.07 3.82 -4.26
CA VAL A 141 -3.75 4.46 -4.06
C VAL A 141 -3.88 5.82 -3.36
N GLY A 142 -2.78 6.26 -2.75
CA GLY A 142 -2.64 7.64 -2.30
C GLY A 142 -2.34 8.60 -3.45
N GLU A 143 -2.50 9.91 -3.21
CA GLU A 143 -2.23 10.96 -4.21
C GLU A 143 -0.81 10.94 -4.78
N ASP A 144 0.17 10.54 -3.97
CA ASP A 144 1.57 10.42 -4.36
C ASP A 144 1.82 9.35 -5.43
N GLN A 145 0.88 8.43 -5.62
CA GLN A 145 0.93 7.37 -6.62
C GLN A 145 0.22 7.73 -7.94
N LEU A 146 -0.47 8.86 -8.03
CA LEU A 146 -1.14 9.29 -9.25
C LEU A 146 -0.22 9.33 -10.47
N PRO A 147 1.03 9.84 -10.38
CA PRO A 147 1.96 9.81 -11.52
C PRO A 147 2.33 8.40 -11.99
N MET A 148 2.29 7.41 -11.10
CA MET A 148 2.54 6.00 -11.43
C MET A 148 1.36 5.38 -12.18
N ILE A 149 0.14 5.67 -11.75
CA ILE A 149 -1.06 5.19 -12.45
C ILE A 149 -1.18 5.84 -13.83
N GLU A 150 -0.86 7.13 -13.96
CA GLU A 150 -0.85 7.77 -15.29
C GLU A 150 0.24 7.16 -16.20
N GLN A 151 1.41 6.84 -15.67
CA GLN A 151 2.45 6.10 -16.42
C GLN A 151 1.93 4.73 -16.88
N THR A 152 1.18 4.03 -16.03
CA THR A 152 0.55 2.75 -16.39
C THR A 152 -0.47 2.92 -17.52
N ARG A 153 -1.33 3.92 -17.45
CA ARG A 153 -2.30 4.24 -18.51
C ARG A 153 -1.63 4.58 -19.84
N GLU A 154 -0.54 5.35 -19.80
CA GLU A 154 0.26 5.63 -21.01
C GLU A 154 0.79 4.36 -21.65
N ILE A 155 1.31 3.42 -20.85
CA ILE A 155 1.79 2.12 -21.32
C ILE A 155 0.64 1.33 -21.95
N VAL A 156 -0.52 1.24 -21.28
CA VAL A 156 -1.69 0.53 -21.80
C VAL A 156 -2.15 1.11 -23.13
N ARG A 157 -2.34 2.44 -23.22
CA ARG A 157 -2.76 3.10 -24.46
C ARG A 157 -1.78 2.86 -25.59
N LYS A 158 -0.48 2.95 -25.30
CA LYS A 158 0.56 2.75 -26.29
C LYS A 158 0.63 1.30 -26.76
N PHE A 159 0.53 0.33 -25.84
CA PHE A 159 0.49 -1.09 -26.18
C PHE A 159 -0.72 -1.40 -27.06
N ASN A 160 -1.92 -1.04 -26.63
CA ASN A 160 -3.16 -1.32 -27.34
C ASN A 160 -3.21 -0.62 -28.72
N GLY A 161 -2.59 0.55 -28.84
CA GLY A 161 -2.53 1.29 -30.11
C GLY A 161 -1.51 0.75 -31.10
N ILE A 162 -0.45 0.06 -30.65
CA ILE A 162 0.59 -0.52 -31.53
C ILE A 162 0.26 -1.97 -31.92
N TYR A 163 -0.26 -2.74 -30.95
CA TYR A 163 -0.53 -4.15 -31.11
C TYR A 163 -2.05 -4.40 -31.19
N ASP A 164 -2.63 -5.05 -30.19
CA ASP A 164 -4.07 -5.31 -30.08
C ASP A 164 -4.61 -4.83 -28.74
N GLU A 165 -5.93 -4.64 -28.64
CA GLU A 165 -6.64 -4.26 -27.40
C GLU A 165 -6.64 -5.44 -26.38
N VAL A 166 -5.58 -5.55 -25.60
CA VAL A 166 -5.36 -6.61 -24.60
C VAL A 166 -5.38 -6.06 -23.18
N LEU A 167 -4.73 -4.94 -22.96
CA LEU A 167 -4.53 -4.36 -21.63
C LEU A 167 -5.68 -3.44 -21.23
N VAL A 168 -5.98 -3.39 -19.92
CA VAL A 168 -7.06 -2.58 -19.34
C VAL A 168 -6.46 -1.34 -18.67
N GLU A 169 -7.02 -0.15 -18.93
CA GLU A 169 -6.66 1.07 -18.21
C GLU A 169 -7.23 1.04 -16.81
N PRO A 170 -6.40 1.18 -15.76
CA PRO A 170 -6.89 1.21 -14.39
C PRO A 170 -7.49 2.57 -14.04
N GLU A 171 -8.56 2.55 -13.24
CA GLU A 171 -9.09 3.71 -12.54
C GLU A 171 -8.46 3.84 -11.15
N VAL A 172 -8.27 5.09 -10.73
CA VAL A 172 -7.76 5.41 -9.40
C VAL A 172 -8.91 5.47 -8.41
N LEU A 173 -8.72 4.86 -7.25
CA LEU A 173 -9.59 5.05 -6.11
C LEU A 173 -8.79 5.71 -4.98
N LEU A 174 -9.06 6.99 -4.74
CA LEU A 174 -8.44 7.74 -3.65
C LEU A 174 -9.14 7.46 -2.32
N PRO A 175 -8.44 7.60 -1.18
CA PRO A 175 -9.06 7.53 0.14
C PRO A 175 -10.09 8.65 0.34
N ASP A 176 -11.19 8.34 1.01
CA ASP A 176 -12.27 9.28 1.27
C ASP A 176 -11.89 10.36 2.31
N ASN A 177 -10.86 10.09 3.13
CA ASN A 177 -10.44 11.00 4.20
C ASN A 177 -8.96 11.40 4.04
N ALA A 178 -8.72 12.69 3.78
CA ALA A 178 -7.38 13.25 3.63
C ALA A 178 -6.55 13.19 4.94
N ALA A 179 -7.18 13.16 6.11
CA ALA A 179 -6.49 13.02 7.41
C ALA A 179 -5.79 11.66 7.52
N CYS A 180 -6.38 10.59 6.97
CA CYS A 180 -5.79 9.25 6.95
C CYS A 180 -4.48 9.17 6.16
N MET A 181 -4.24 10.11 5.25
CA MET A 181 -3.09 10.09 4.33
C MET A 181 -1.80 10.67 4.92
N ARG A 182 -1.89 11.47 5.97
CA ARG A 182 -0.77 12.30 6.46
C ARG A 182 -0.55 12.24 7.97
N LEU A 183 -0.76 11.07 8.59
CA LEU A 183 -0.44 10.94 10.01
C LEU A 183 1.03 11.31 10.27
N PRO A 184 1.29 12.29 11.15
CA PRO A 184 2.63 12.63 11.59
C PRO A 184 3.19 11.53 12.50
N GLY A 185 4.50 11.56 12.76
CA GLY A 185 5.05 10.83 13.90
C GLY A 185 4.47 11.34 15.21
N ILE A 186 4.59 10.54 16.27
CA ILE A 186 4.09 10.93 17.62
C ILE A 186 4.75 12.21 18.14
N ASP A 187 5.93 12.56 17.62
CA ASP A 187 6.65 13.81 17.91
C ASP A 187 6.05 15.07 17.25
N GLY A 188 5.07 14.91 16.36
CA GLY A 188 4.35 15.98 15.68
C GLY A 188 5.18 16.82 14.71
N LYS A 189 6.48 16.57 14.60
CA LYS A 189 7.43 17.43 13.86
C LYS A 189 7.96 16.80 12.59
N GLN A 190 8.07 15.49 12.57
CA GLN A 190 8.72 14.77 11.48
C GLN A 190 7.76 13.76 10.85
N LYS A 191 8.06 13.41 9.60
CA LYS A 191 7.40 12.30 8.94
C LYS A 191 7.64 11.04 9.78
N MET A 192 6.57 10.28 10.00
CA MET A 192 6.63 9.00 10.67
C MET A 192 7.75 8.13 10.10
N SER A 193 8.71 7.74 10.93
CA SER A 193 9.86 6.95 10.53
C SER A 193 10.24 5.93 11.61
N LYS A 194 10.56 4.72 11.16
CA LYS A 194 11.01 3.64 12.04
C LYS A 194 12.34 3.95 12.73
N SER A 195 13.27 4.56 12.01
CA SER A 195 14.57 4.95 12.54
C SER A 195 14.50 6.02 13.65
N LEU A 196 13.40 6.76 13.69
CA LEU A 196 13.15 7.78 14.72
C LEU A 196 12.35 7.24 15.91
N GLY A 197 11.81 6.01 15.83
CA GLY A 197 10.98 5.44 16.89
C GLY A 197 9.66 6.19 17.13
N ASN A 198 9.25 7.06 16.20
CA ASN A 198 8.08 7.94 16.35
C ASN A 198 6.80 7.36 15.71
N CYS A 199 6.65 6.03 15.73
CA CYS A 199 5.53 5.32 15.12
C CYS A 199 4.78 4.47 16.12
N ILE A 200 3.46 4.31 15.92
CA ILE A 200 2.68 3.22 16.51
C ILE A 200 2.63 2.08 15.49
N TYR A 201 2.96 0.86 15.93
CA TYR A 201 2.90 -0.34 15.10
C TYR A 201 1.64 -1.15 15.42
N LEU A 202 1.11 -1.87 14.44
CA LEU A 202 -0.02 -2.78 14.66
C LEU A 202 0.32 -3.91 15.64
N SER A 203 1.61 -4.24 15.74
CA SER A 203 2.15 -5.25 16.66
C SER A 203 2.52 -4.70 18.05
N ASP A 204 2.40 -3.40 18.31
CA ASP A 204 2.67 -2.82 19.63
C ASP A 204 1.72 -3.40 20.68
N THR A 205 2.24 -3.64 21.88
CA THR A 205 1.41 -4.04 23.02
C THR A 205 0.46 -2.92 23.45
N GLU A 206 -0.52 -3.23 24.28
CA GLU A 206 -1.43 -2.24 24.85
C GLU A 206 -0.65 -1.17 25.62
N GLU A 207 0.35 -1.59 26.38
CA GLU A 207 1.23 -0.72 27.17
C GLU A 207 2.10 0.17 26.29
N ASP A 208 2.65 -0.37 25.20
CA ASP A 208 3.47 0.40 24.25
C ASP A 208 2.64 1.48 23.54
N VAL A 209 1.44 1.13 23.08
CA VAL A 209 0.49 2.09 22.48
C VAL A 209 0.14 3.18 23.47
N HIS A 210 -0.19 2.81 24.72
CA HIS A 210 -0.51 3.78 25.77
C HIS A 210 0.67 4.73 26.03
N ALA A 211 1.87 4.20 26.20
CA ALA A 211 3.07 5.01 26.45
C ALA A 211 3.32 6.00 25.28
N LYS A 212 3.28 5.52 24.05
CA LYS A 212 3.47 6.34 22.85
C LYS A 212 2.43 7.45 22.72
N ILE A 213 1.16 7.17 23.03
CA ILE A 213 0.10 8.19 23.02
C ILE A 213 0.32 9.22 24.11
N MET A 214 0.72 8.80 25.31
CA MET A 214 1.01 9.75 26.39
C MET A 214 2.21 10.65 26.09
N GLU A 215 3.15 10.21 25.27
CA GLU A 215 4.29 10.99 24.78
C GLU A 215 3.97 11.86 23.54
N MET A 216 2.79 11.70 22.90
CA MET A 216 2.43 12.47 21.71
C MET A 216 2.56 13.97 21.94
N TYR A 217 3.09 14.64 20.91
CA TYR A 217 3.16 16.10 20.86
C TYR A 217 1.75 16.70 20.82
N THR A 218 1.56 17.71 21.65
CA THR A 218 0.33 18.52 21.73
C THR A 218 0.66 19.99 21.45
N ASP A 219 -0.01 20.91 22.12
CA ASP A 219 0.26 22.34 22.00
C ASP A 219 1.24 22.80 23.09
N PRO A 220 2.44 23.30 22.76
CA PRO A 220 3.42 23.77 23.75
C PRO A 220 2.99 25.04 24.48
N LEU A 221 1.97 25.75 23.99
CA LEU A 221 1.42 26.95 24.63
C LEU A 221 0.28 26.59 25.61
N HIS A 222 -0.27 25.38 25.56
CA HIS A 222 -1.31 24.90 26.44
C HIS A 222 -0.72 24.34 27.74
N ILE A 223 -0.20 25.24 28.60
CA ILE A 223 0.52 24.88 29.85
C ILE A 223 -0.46 24.54 30.97
N LYS A 224 -1.53 25.30 31.10
CA LYS A 224 -2.58 25.07 32.08
C LYS A 224 -3.85 24.62 31.41
N VAL A 225 -4.64 23.81 32.09
CA VAL A 225 -5.95 23.34 31.59
C VAL A 225 -6.87 24.51 31.19
N SER A 226 -6.76 25.65 31.86
CA SER A 226 -7.53 26.86 31.56
C SER A 226 -7.09 27.63 30.31
N ASP A 227 -5.89 27.34 29.82
CA ASP A 227 -5.33 28.07 28.68
C ASP A 227 -6.08 27.64 27.39
N PRO A 228 -6.32 28.56 26.45
CA PRO A 228 -6.79 28.21 25.11
C PRO A 228 -5.76 27.31 24.40
N GLY A 229 -6.24 26.26 23.76
CA GLY A 229 -5.37 25.33 23.03
C GLY A 229 -5.46 25.50 21.51
N HIS A 230 -4.42 25.08 20.81
CA HIS A 230 -4.35 25.07 19.35
C HIS A 230 -4.51 23.65 18.82
N ILE A 231 -5.33 23.50 17.79
CA ILE A 231 -5.61 22.21 17.13
C ILE A 231 -4.59 21.97 16.02
N GLU A 232 -4.21 23.02 15.30
CA GLU A 232 -3.31 22.96 14.17
C GLU A 232 -1.90 22.49 14.61
N GLY A 233 -1.44 21.38 14.04
CA GLY A 233 -0.18 20.75 14.41
C GLY A 233 -0.23 19.91 15.70
N ASN A 234 -1.39 19.81 16.34
CA ASN A 234 -1.60 18.93 17.49
C ASN A 234 -1.79 17.48 17.04
N THR A 235 -0.81 16.64 17.33
CA THR A 235 -0.76 15.24 16.88
C THR A 235 -1.97 14.44 17.38
N VAL A 236 -2.40 14.65 18.62
CA VAL A 236 -3.53 13.91 19.21
C VAL A 236 -4.81 14.17 18.42
N PHE A 237 -5.11 15.41 18.05
CA PHE A 237 -6.29 15.72 17.25
C PHE A 237 -6.17 15.19 15.81
N THR A 238 -4.97 15.19 15.22
CA THR A 238 -4.76 14.58 13.90
C THR A 238 -5.08 13.07 13.92
N TYR A 239 -4.70 12.37 14.98
CA TYR A 239 -5.04 10.96 15.17
C TYR A 239 -6.53 10.75 15.45
N LEU A 240 -7.15 11.61 16.24
CA LEU A 240 -8.60 11.56 16.46
C LEU A 240 -9.38 11.79 15.17
N ASP A 241 -8.94 12.70 14.29
CA ASP A 241 -9.54 12.89 12.96
C ASP A 241 -9.49 11.63 12.08
N ALA A 242 -8.46 10.80 12.24
CA ALA A 242 -8.27 9.59 11.46
C ALA A 242 -9.00 8.35 12.04
N PHE A 243 -9.12 8.27 13.37
CA PHE A 243 -9.56 7.06 14.05
C PHE A 243 -10.87 7.19 14.80
N SER A 244 -11.24 8.38 15.29
CA SER A 244 -12.47 8.52 16.09
C SER A 244 -13.74 8.37 15.25
N ARG A 245 -14.75 7.79 15.85
CA ARG A 245 -16.10 7.59 15.32
C ARG A 245 -17.14 8.09 16.34
N PRO A 246 -18.39 8.36 15.93
CA PRO A 246 -19.44 8.81 16.86
C PRO A 246 -19.60 7.90 18.07
N GLU A 247 -19.53 6.58 17.89
CA GLU A 247 -19.69 5.58 18.94
C GLU A 247 -18.66 5.73 20.07
N HIS A 248 -17.43 6.15 19.73
CA HIS A 248 -16.38 6.39 20.72
C HIS A 248 -16.70 7.55 21.66
N PHE A 249 -17.45 8.57 21.17
CA PHE A 249 -17.90 9.67 22.03
C PHE A 249 -18.97 9.21 22.99
N GLU A 250 -19.94 8.43 22.54
CA GLU A 250 -21.00 7.88 23.39
C GLU A 250 -20.41 7.04 24.54
N GLU A 251 -19.36 6.27 24.26
CA GLU A 251 -18.76 5.35 25.23
C GLU A 251 -17.73 6.02 26.14
N TYR A 252 -16.82 6.83 25.59
CA TYR A 252 -15.64 7.31 26.33
C TYR A 252 -15.66 8.81 26.66
N MET A 253 -16.49 9.60 25.95
CA MET A 253 -16.58 11.06 26.12
C MET A 253 -18.01 11.59 25.97
N PRO A 254 -18.99 11.06 26.74
CA PRO A 254 -20.41 11.37 26.55
C PRO A 254 -20.79 12.84 26.75
N ASP A 255 -19.88 13.65 27.28
CA ASP A 255 -20.07 15.10 27.39
C ASP A 255 -20.02 15.83 26.05
N TYR A 256 -19.61 15.15 24.94
CA TYR A 256 -19.44 15.71 23.61
C TYR A 256 -20.16 14.85 22.57
N ALA A 257 -20.92 15.50 21.68
CA ALA A 257 -21.62 14.80 20.61
C ALA A 257 -20.66 14.32 19.49
N ASN A 258 -19.52 14.98 19.29
CA ASN A 258 -18.57 14.70 18.23
C ASN A 258 -17.21 15.36 18.46
N LEU A 259 -16.27 15.09 17.53
CA LEU A 259 -14.91 15.62 17.59
C LEU A 259 -14.85 17.16 17.46
N ASP A 260 -15.77 17.78 16.73
CA ASP A 260 -15.78 19.23 16.56
C ASP A 260 -16.12 19.95 17.87
N GLU A 261 -17.05 19.44 18.65
CA GLU A 261 -17.36 19.97 20.00
C GLU A 261 -16.15 19.82 20.95
N LEU A 262 -15.45 18.68 20.88
CA LEU A 262 -14.24 18.45 21.67
C LEU A 262 -13.13 19.46 21.29
N LYS A 263 -12.92 19.70 19.98
CA LYS A 263 -11.98 20.68 19.44
C LYS A 263 -12.34 22.11 19.88
N GLU A 264 -13.61 22.48 19.82
CA GLU A 264 -14.09 23.79 20.25
C GLU A 264 -13.86 24.04 21.76
N HIS A 265 -14.08 23.02 22.58
CA HIS A 265 -13.80 23.13 24.00
C HIS A 265 -12.29 23.29 24.25
N TYR A 266 -11.45 22.53 23.56
CA TYR A 266 -9.99 22.66 23.68
C TYR A 266 -9.51 24.06 23.30
N ARG A 267 -10.05 24.63 22.22
CA ARG A 267 -9.72 26.01 21.78
C ARG A 267 -10.14 27.07 22.80
N LYS A 268 -11.21 26.86 23.52
CA LYS A 268 -11.71 27.80 24.55
C LYS A 268 -10.93 27.73 25.86
N GLY A 269 -10.19 26.65 26.08
CA GLY A 269 -9.60 26.32 27.36
C GLY A 269 -10.58 25.61 28.31
N GLY A 270 -10.05 24.92 29.30
CA GLY A 270 -10.81 24.09 30.23
C GLY A 270 -10.71 22.58 29.98
N LEU A 271 -10.01 22.16 28.93
CA LEU A 271 -9.81 20.75 28.56
C LEU A 271 -8.32 20.43 28.52
N GLY A 272 -7.82 19.60 29.43
CA GLY A 272 -6.40 19.26 29.53
C GLY A 272 -5.96 18.16 28.54
N ASP A 273 -4.70 18.22 28.11
CA ASP A 273 -4.07 17.29 27.16
C ASP A 273 -4.16 15.83 27.60
N VAL A 274 -4.00 15.55 28.88
CA VAL A 274 -4.10 14.18 29.41
C VAL A 274 -5.49 13.57 29.16
N LYS A 275 -6.58 14.37 29.25
CA LYS A 275 -7.92 13.89 29.00
C LYS A 275 -8.12 13.48 27.53
N ILE A 276 -7.64 14.31 26.58
CA ILE A 276 -7.72 14.00 25.16
C ILE A 276 -6.80 12.83 24.77
N LYS A 277 -5.61 12.71 25.37
CA LYS A 277 -4.73 11.55 25.17
C LYS A 277 -5.34 10.24 25.68
N ARG A 278 -6.00 10.26 26.82
CA ARG A 278 -6.73 9.08 27.33
C ARG A 278 -7.88 8.68 26.41
N PHE A 279 -8.61 9.66 25.88
CA PHE A 279 -9.64 9.39 24.89
C PHE A 279 -9.06 8.76 23.64
N LEU A 280 -7.99 9.33 23.06
CA LEU A 280 -7.31 8.75 21.92
C LEU A 280 -6.80 7.32 22.23
N ASN A 281 -6.26 7.10 23.44
CA ASN A 281 -5.83 5.75 23.83
C ASN A 281 -6.98 4.74 23.78
N ASN A 282 -8.15 5.08 24.30
CA ASN A 282 -9.31 4.19 24.25
C ASN A 282 -9.71 3.88 22.81
N VAL A 283 -9.79 4.91 21.95
CA VAL A 283 -10.07 4.76 20.52
C VAL A 283 -9.05 3.84 19.84
N MET A 284 -7.76 4.06 20.08
CA MET A 284 -6.70 3.25 19.48
C MET A 284 -6.68 1.81 20.01
N GLN A 285 -6.95 1.59 21.30
CA GLN A 285 -7.02 0.23 21.85
C GLN A 285 -8.20 -0.54 21.26
N GLU A 286 -9.36 0.09 21.11
CA GLU A 286 -10.52 -0.54 20.47
C GLU A 286 -10.24 -0.94 19.03
N GLU A 287 -9.55 -0.09 18.26
CA GLU A 287 -9.18 -0.36 16.89
C GLU A 287 -8.09 -1.44 16.76
N LEU A 288 -7.05 -1.38 17.60
CA LEU A 288 -5.88 -2.26 17.47
C LEU A 288 -6.01 -3.61 18.20
N SER A 289 -6.82 -3.69 19.25
CA SER A 289 -6.97 -4.93 20.05
C SER A 289 -7.46 -6.12 19.20
N PRO A 290 -8.50 -6.00 18.34
CA PRO A 290 -8.90 -7.10 17.48
C PRO A 290 -7.82 -7.51 16.47
N ILE A 291 -7.03 -6.55 15.99
CA ILE A 291 -5.91 -6.81 15.05
C ILE A 291 -4.83 -7.61 15.76
N ARG A 292 -4.42 -7.20 16.96
CA ARG A 292 -3.44 -7.94 17.78
C ARG A 292 -3.90 -9.37 18.08
N ALA A 293 -5.16 -9.53 18.47
CA ALA A 293 -5.72 -10.85 18.77
C ALA A 293 -5.67 -11.78 17.55
N ARG A 294 -6.10 -11.31 16.37
CA ARG A 294 -6.01 -12.09 15.13
C ARG A 294 -4.58 -12.39 14.73
N ARG A 295 -3.66 -11.41 14.87
CA ARG A 295 -2.24 -11.62 14.59
C ARG A 295 -1.68 -12.75 15.46
N ALA A 296 -1.93 -12.72 16.75
CA ALA A 296 -1.48 -13.74 17.69
C ALA A 296 -2.01 -15.15 17.35
N GLU A 297 -3.20 -15.26 16.75
CA GLU A 297 -3.70 -16.56 16.26
C GLU A 297 -2.94 -17.05 15.03
N PHE A 298 -2.67 -16.18 14.05
CA PHE A 298 -1.88 -16.56 12.85
C PHE A 298 -0.43 -16.91 13.19
N GLU A 299 0.16 -16.25 14.19
CA GLU A 299 1.52 -16.54 14.65
C GLU A 299 1.70 -17.96 15.21
N LYS A 300 0.61 -18.59 15.64
CA LYS A 300 0.63 -19.99 16.14
C LYS A 300 0.81 -21.02 15.01
N ASP A 301 0.50 -20.66 13.78
CA ASP A 301 0.56 -21.57 12.63
C ASP A 301 1.18 -20.89 11.39
N ILE A 302 2.46 -20.60 11.49
CA ILE A 302 3.23 -20.03 10.38
C ILE A 302 3.22 -20.90 9.11
N PRO A 303 3.26 -22.25 9.18
CA PRO A 303 3.08 -23.09 8.00
C PRO A 303 1.79 -22.82 7.24
N GLU A 304 0.66 -22.58 7.94
CA GLU A 304 -0.61 -22.25 7.27
C GLU A 304 -0.56 -20.85 6.62
N VAL A 305 0.12 -19.88 7.23
CA VAL A 305 0.33 -18.57 6.59
C VAL A 305 1.08 -18.71 5.27
N TYR A 306 2.14 -19.53 5.22
CA TYR A 306 2.85 -19.83 3.97
C TYR A 306 1.99 -20.59 2.97
N ASN A 307 1.12 -21.50 3.42
CA ASN A 307 0.18 -22.21 2.57
C ASN A 307 -0.83 -21.25 1.91
N ILE A 308 -1.35 -20.27 2.66
CA ILE A 308 -2.20 -19.19 2.14
C ILE A 308 -1.47 -18.41 1.04
N LEU A 309 -0.22 -17.98 1.30
CA LEU A 309 0.59 -17.24 0.34
C LEU A 309 0.89 -18.07 -0.91
N LYS A 310 1.19 -19.36 -0.74
CA LYS A 310 1.44 -20.26 -1.85
C LYS A 310 0.21 -20.42 -2.75
N LYS A 311 -0.95 -20.72 -2.17
CA LYS A 311 -2.22 -20.84 -2.92
C LYS A 311 -2.56 -19.55 -3.65
N GLY A 312 -2.40 -18.40 -2.99
CA GLY A 312 -2.61 -17.10 -3.61
C GLY A 312 -1.63 -16.84 -4.76
N SER A 313 -0.36 -17.21 -4.60
CA SER A 313 0.64 -17.09 -5.66
C SER A 313 0.34 -18.00 -6.86
N ASP A 314 -0.12 -19.20 -6.63
CA ASP A 314 -0.52 -20.13 -7.71
C ASP A 314 -1.67 -19.53 -8.54
N VAL A 315 -2.72 -19.00 -7.88
CA VAL A 315 -3.86 -18.34 -8.55
C VAL A 315 -3.44 -17.05 -9.28
N ALA A 316 -2.61 -16.23 -8.64
CA ALA A 316 -2.11 -15.00 -9.24
C ALA A 316 -1.25 -15.29 -10.48
N ARG A 317 -0.40 -16.31 -10.40
CA ARG A 317 0.44 -16.74 -11.51
C ARG A 317 -0.38 -17.23 -12.71
N GLU A 318 -1.42 -18.03 -12.48
CA GLU A 318 -2.32 -18.47 -13.54
C GLU A 318 -2.94 -17.27 -14.27
N THR A 319 -3.44 -16.28 -13.53
CA THR A 319 -4.03 -15.07 -14.09
C THR A 319 -2.99 -14.25 -14.88
N ALA A 320 -1.80 -14.06 -14.33
CA ALA A 320 -0.72 -13.33 -14.99
C ALA A 320 -0.21 -14.05 -16.25
N ALA A 321 -0.11 -15.38 -16.23
CA ALA A 321 0.29 -16.19 -17.37
C ALA A 321 -0.72 -16.09 -18.52
N GLN A 322 -2.01 -16.04 -18.23
CA GLN A 322 -3.03 -15.81 -19.24
C GLN A 322 -2.86 -14.44 -19.92
N THR A 323 -2.70 -13.38 -19.14
CA THR A 323 -2.48 -12.03 -19.69
C THR A 323 -1.19 -11.96 -20.50
N LEU A 324 -0.09 -12.57 -20.01
CA LEU A 324 1.17 -12.64 -20.73
C LEU A 324 1.01 -13.38 -22.07
N SER A 325 0.27 -14.48 -22.11
CA SER A 325 -0.01 -15.21 -23.38
C SER A 325 -0.75 -14.32 -24.38
N GLU A 326 -1.75 -13.56 -23.94
CA GLU A 326 -2.45 -12.60 -24.79
C GLU A 326 -1.53 -11.49 -25.31
N VAL A 327 -0.66 -10.96 -24.44
CA VAL A 327 0.36 -9.95 -24.78
C VAL A 327 1.31 -10.51 -25.84
N LYS A 328 1.85 -11.70 -25.66
CA LYS A 328 2.77 -12.35 -26.61
C LYS A 328 2.11 -12.60 -27.97
N ARG A 329 0.85 -12.99 -27.98
CA ARG A 329 0.06 -13.17 -29.20
C ARG A 329 -0.12 -11.83 -29.93
N ALA A 330 -0.51 -10.76 -29.23
CA ALA A 330 -0.65 -9.44 -29.80
C ALA A 330 0.67 -8.92 -30.39
N MET A 331 1.79 -9.19 -29.71
CA MET A 331 3.15 -8.85 -30.18
C MET A 331 3.66 -9.79 -31.28
N LYS A 332 2.93 -10.88 -31.62
CA LYS A 332 3.31 -11.89 -32.60
C LYS A 332 4.63 -12.62 -32.29
N ILE A 333 4.84 -12.93 -31.01
CA ILE A 333 6.01 -13.66 -30.49
C ILE A 333 5.64 -15.00 -29.85
N ASP A 334 4.45 -15.51 -30.15
CA ASP A 334 3.89 -16.80 -29.73
C ASP A 334 4.15 -17.93 -30.74
N TYR A 335 5.32 -17.93 -31.34
CA TYR A 335 5.74 -18.72 -32.51
C TYR A 335 5.28 -20.19 -32.52
N PHE A 336 5.35 -20.89 -31.39
CA PHE A 336 5.05 -22.31 -31.31
C PHE A 336 3.55 -22.60 -31.13
N GLU A 337 2.79 -21.60 -30.74
CA GLU A 337 1.33 -21.69 -30.55
C GLU A 337 0.55 -21.25 -31.78
N ASP A 338 1.20 -20.50 -32.70
CA ASP A 338 0.65 -20.02 -33.96
C ASP A 338 0.79 -21.06 -35.08
N GLN A 339 -0.22 -21.94 -35.19
CA GLN A 339 -0.22 -23.00 -36.22
C GLN A 339 -0.36 -22.44 -37.64
N ASP A 340 -1.02 -21.32 -37.82
CA ASP A 340 -1.15 -20.66 -39.12
C ASP A 340 0.17 -20.08 -39.62
N LEU A 341 0.97 -19.52 -38.71
CA LEU A 341 2.31 -19.05 -39.01
C LEU A 341 3.19 -20.20 -39.52
N ILE A 342 3.23 -21.31 -38.78
CA ILE A 342 4.04 -22.49 -39.14
C ILE A 342 3.64 -23.01 -40.51
N ARG A 343 2.33 -23.18 -40.77
CA ARG A 343 1.78 -23.63 -42.03
C ARG A 343 2.18 -22.70 -43.17
N THR A 344 1.92 -21.39 -43.01
CA THR A 344 2.18 -20.38 -44.05
C THR A 344 3.67 -20.31 -44.40
N GLN A 345 4.52 -20.38 -43.39
CA GLN A 345 5.98 -20.39 -43.63
C GLN A 345 6.43 -21.69 -44.30
N SER A 346 5.90 -22.84 -43.92
CA SER A 346 6.18 -24.13 -44.55
C SER A 346 5.85 -24.10 -46.06
N GLU A 347 4.65 -23.61 -46.41
CA GLU A 347 4.20 -23.50 -47.80
C GLU A 347 5.11 -22.53 -48.61
N ARG A 348 5.45 -21.38 -48.00
CA ARG A 348 6.34 -20.36 -48.62
C ARG A 348 7.73 -20.92 -48.95
N TYR A 349 8.30 -21.69 -48.00
CA TYR A 349 9.64 -22.27 -48.22
C TYR A 349 9.65 -23.51 -49.07
N ALA A 350 8.53 -24.26 -49.17
CA ALA A 350 8.40 -25.38 -50.08
C ALA A 350 8.34 -24.96 -51.55
N GLN A 351 7.98 -23.68 -51.84
CA GLN A 351 7.92 -23.12 -53.19
C GLN A 351 9.22 -22.50 -53.67
N LYS A 352 10.26 -22.45 -52.82
CA LYS A 352 11.61 -22.00 -53.17
C LYS A 352 12.50 -23.16 -53.60
#